data_1a1b46e1f19c2fcf35b652abdc1a646c
#
_entry.id   1a1b46e1f19c2fcf35b652abdc1a646c
#
_cell.length_a   1.000
_cell.length_b   1.000
_cell.length_c   1.000
_cell.angle_alpha   90.00
_cell.angle_beta   90.00
_cell.angle_gamma   90.00
#
_symmetry.space_group_name_H-M   'P 1'
#
loop_
_entity.id
_entity.type
_entity.pdbx_description
1 polymer ?
#
loop_
_entity_poly.entity_id
_entity_poly.type
_entity_poly.pdbx_seq_one_letter_code
_entity_poly.pdbx_strand_id
1 'polypeptide(L)'
;MLSAFTQAFRTPDLRAKLLFTLGIMALFRLGSILPAPGVNLANVKACIGESEDQGLLSLVNVFSGGALLQLSVFALGIMPYITASIIIQLLRVVIPRFEELHKEGQAGTAKLTEYTRYLTIGLGLLQSSTIVATASSGRLFPGCTREIIPGGAVLTMLLMIITMTAGTGLIMWLGELITERGIGNGMSLLIFTSIVAQFPSNMFSIAGGNNGAAKFLIVVGVVLVATLAVVYIEQAQRRIPVQYAKRMIGRRQYGGSTTYIPVKINTAGVIPVIFASSILAMPQLVAGFGSPTSTWVQWVMTHLQQTHPIYLTAYGILILFFAFFYTAITFDAEEIADNMKRYGGFIPGIRAGEPTVRYLSYVINRITTAGSIYLVVLALIPTLAVIWMDLAQHLPFGGTTILIMVGVGLQTVKEVNSQLQQRHYEGFLS
;
A
#
# COMPACT_ATOMS: atom_id res chain seq x y z
N MET A 1 -4.60 -2.91 23.76
CA MET A 1 -3.71 -2.32 22.74
C MET A 1 -2.77 -1.25 23.30
N LEU A 2 -3.26 -0.25 24.05
CA LEU A 2 -2.40 0.78 24.68
C LEU A 2 -1.38 0.20 25.67
N SER A 3 -1.76 -0.84 26.42
CA SER A 3 -0.85 -1.53 27.34
C SER A 3 0.32 -2.22 26.66
N ALA A 4 0.12 -2.72 25.44
CA ALA A 4 1.19 -3.34 24.64
C ALA A 4 2.22 -2.31 24.18
N PHE A 5 1.79 -1.12 23.74
CA PHE A 5 2.71 -0.04 23.39
C PHE A 5 3.53 0.43 24.60
N THR A 6 2.90 0.60 25.76
CA THR A 6 3.63 0.97 26.99
C THR A 6 4.65 -0.08 27.41
N GLN A 7 4.33 -1.37 27.26
CA GLN A 7 5.27 -2.46 27.51
C GLN A 7 6.39 -2.52 26.46
N ALA A 8 6.08 -2.27 25.17
CA ALA A 8 7.06 -2.21 24.10
C ALA A 8 8.13 -1.13 24.34
N PHE A 9 7.73 0.04 24.84
CA PHE A 9 8.68 1.11 25.19
C PHE A 9 9.52 0.80 26.45
N ARG A 10 9.07 -0.10 27.31
CA ARG A 10 9.84 -0.54 28.49
C ARG A 10 10.90 -1.59 28.14
N THR A 11 10.71 -2.34 27.05
CA THR A 11 11.67 -3.36 26.60
C THR A 11 12.75 -2.70 25.77
N PRO A 12 14.05 -2.74 26.16
CA PRO A 12 15.12 -1.93 25.54
C PRO A 12 15.30 -2.20 24.06
N ASP A 13 15.29 -3.46 23.63
CA ASP A 13 15.48 -3.82 22.22
C ASP A 13 14.29 -3.42 21.34
N LEU A 14 13.07 -3.60 21.84
CA LEU A 14 11.87 -3.23 21.09
C LEU A 14 11.74 -1.70 21.00
N ARG A 15 12.14 -1.00 22.07
CA ARG A 15 12.28 0.46 22.08
C ARG A 15 13.29 0.94 21.03
N ALA A 16 14.45 0.29 20.92
CA ALA A 16 15.45 0.64 19.92
C ALA A 16 14.90 0.49 18.49
N LYS A 17 14.20 -0.63 18.18
CA LYS A 17 13.55 -0.85 16.89
C LYS A 17 12.44 0.16 16.59
N LEU A 18 11.62 0.49 17.60
CA LEU A 18 10.55 1.51 17.46
C LEU A 18 11.14 2.90 17.19
N LEU A 19 12.15 3.32 17.96
CA LEU A 19 12.80 4.62 17.77
C LEU A 19 13.51 4.69 16.42
N PHE A 20 14.13 3.59 15.98
CA PHE A 20 14.75 3.49 14.66
C PHE A 20 13.70 3.67 13.54
N THR A 21 12.58 2.97 13.63
CA THR A 21 11.47 3.09 12.66
C THR A 21 10.92 4.52 12.62
N LEU A 22 10.65 5.12 13.78
CA LEU A 22 10.19 6.51 13.88
C LEU A 22 11.24 7.51 13.35
N GLY A 23 12.53 7.27 13.59
CA GLY A 23 13.60 8.07 13.03
C GLY A 23 13.65 8.07 11.51
N ILE A 24 13.46 6.89 10.89
CA ILE A 24 13.39 6.78 9.42
C ILE A 24 12.12 7.46 8.88
N MET A 25 10.98 7.29 9.56
CA MET A 25 9.73 7.99 9.17
C MET A 25 9.91 9.52 9.22
N ALA A 26 10.61 10.04 10.21
CA ALA A 26 10.94 11.46 10.31
C ALA A 26 11.90 11.91 9.18
N LEU A 27 12.93 11.13 8.87
CA LEU A 27 13.84 11.39 7.73
C LEU A 27 13.07 11.40 6.40
N PHE A 28 12.17 10.44 6.19
CA PHE A 28 11.32 10.40 5.03
C PHE A 28 10.46 11.67 4.92
N ARG A 29 9.90 12.13 6.04
CA ARG A 29 9.08 13.35 6.07
C ARG A 29 9.91 14.60 5.77
N LEU A 30 11.13 14.69 6.27
CA LEU A 30 12.05 15.78 5.93
C LEU A 30 12.34 15.83 4.43
N GLY A 31 12.67 14.70 3.81
CA GLY A 31 12.92 14.63 2.36
C GLY A 31 11.69 14.95 1.50
N SER A 32 10.48 14.73 2.02
CA SER A 32 9.22 15.09 1.34
C SER A 32 8.98 16.61 1.29
N ILE A 33 9.61 17.38 2.17
CA ILE A 33 9.47 18.85 2.24
C ILE A 33 10.60 19.55 1.48
N LEU A 34 11.76 18.90 1.32
CA LEU A 34 12.91 19.47 0.64
C LEU A 34 12.64 19.58 -0.86
N PRO A 35 12.65 20.79 -1.46
CA PRO A 35 12.41 20.96 -2.89
C PRO A 35 13.55 20.38 -3.72
N ALA A 36 13.24 19.92 -4.92
CA ALA A 36 14.28 19.55 -5.88
C ALA A 36 15.05 20.80 -6.34
N PRO A 37 16.34 20.64 -6.71
CA PRO A 37 17.15 21.76 -7.20
C PRO A 37 16.51 22.43 -8.41
N GLY A 38 16.45 23.76 -8.42
CA GLY A 38 15.91 24.54 -9.53
C GLY A 38 14.40 24.81 -9.47
N VAL A 39 13.70 24.41 -8.41
CA VAL A 39 12.28 24.68 -8.20
C VAL A 39 12.09 25.99 -7.43
N ASN A 40 11.25 26.88 -7.94
CA ASN A 40 10.83 28.08 -7.20
C ASN A 40 9.63 27.77 -6.30
N LEU A 41 9.91 27.50 -5.01
CA LEU A 41 8.90 27.16 -4.01
C LEU A 41 7.83 28.22 -3.82
N ALA A 42 8.15 29.52 -3.96
CA ALA A 42 7.19 30.60 -3.80
C ALA A 42 6.14 30.56 -4.92
N ASN A 43 6.58 30.33 -6.16
CA ASN A 43 5.70 30.18 -7.32
C ASN A 43 4.86 28.90 -7.22
N VAL A 44 5.47 27.77 -6.81
CA VAL A 44 4.74 26.52 -6.62
C VAL A 44 3.62 26.66 -5.59
N LYS A 45 3.89 27.26 -4.44
CA LYS A 45 2.86 27.49 -3.40
C LYS A 45 1.74 28.42 -3.87
N ALA A 46 2.07 29.43 -4.64
CA ALA A 46 1.06 30.32 -5.22
C ALA A 46 0.21 29.57 -6.27
N CYS A 47 0.83 28.77 -7.14
CA CYS A 47 0.11 27.96 -8.14
C CYS A 47 -0.80 26.90 -7.50
N ILE A 48 -0.40 26.27 -6.40
CA ILE A 48 -1.26 25.32 -5.65
C ILE A 48 -2.52 26.02 -5.12
N GLY A 49 -2.39 27.29 -4.69
CA GLY A 49 -3.53 28.07 -4.20
C GLY A 49 -4.47 28.57 -5.29
N GLU A 50 -3.98 28.75 -6.51
CA GLU A 50 -4.73 29.25 -7.65
C GLU A 50 -5.37 28.12 -8.50
N SER A 51 -4.87 26.89 -8.43
CA SER A 51 -5.38 25.76 -9.21
C SER A 51 -6.55 25.05 -8.49
N GLU A 52 -7.74 25.20 -9.05
CA GLU A 52 -8.96 24.56 -8.54
C GLU A 52 -9.05 23.04 -8.89
N ASP A 53 -8.38 22.57 -9.94
CA ASP A 53 -8.44 21.21 -10.43
C ASP A 53 -7.14 20.42 -10.19
N GLN A 54 -7.08 19.70 -9.07
CA GLN A 54 -5.98 18.77 -8.77
C GLN A 54 -6.28 17.30 -9.16
N GLY A 55 -7.28 17.06 -10.01
CA GLY A 55 -7.90 15.74 -10.20
C GLY A 55 -6.98 14.58 -10.55
N LEU A 56 -6.03 14.77 -11.48
CA LEU A 56 -5.20 13.68 -12.00
C LEU A 56 -4.02 13.29 -11.10
N LEU A 57 -3.40 14.27 -10.47
CA LEU A 57 -2.20 14.06 -9.66
C LEU A 57 -2.51 13.84 -8.18
N SER A 58 -3.79 13.94 -7.79
CA SER A 58 -4.19 13.87 -6.38
C SER A 58 -3.85 12.51 -5.75
N LEU A 59 -4.05 11.40 -6.45
CA LEU A 59 -3.67 10.06 -5.95
C LEU A 59 -2.18 9.93 -5.72
N VAL A 60 -1.38 10.31 -6.73
CA VAL A 60 0.09 10.22 -6.61
C VAL A 60 0.57 11.15 -5.51
N ASN A 61 -0.07 12.32 -5.37
CA ASN A 61 0.22 13.27 -4.30
C ASN A 61 -0.09 12.72 -2.90
N VAL A 62 -1.18 11.98 -2.73
CA VAL A 62 -1.52 11.30 -1.46
C VAL A 62 -0.46 10.26 -1.10
N PHE A 63 -0.04 9.42 -2.06
CA PHE A 63 1.01 8.42 -1.83
C PHE A 63 2.40 9.01 -1.62
N SER A 64 2.68 10.19 -2.17
CA SER A 64 3.92 10.93 -1.94
C SER A 64 3.91 11.78 -0.66
N GLY A 65 2.77 11.88 0.04
CA GLY A 65 2.65 12.68 1.24
C GLY A 65 2.67 14.21 1.00
N GLY A 66 2.21 14.67 -0.17
CA GLY A 66 2.24 16.09 -0.58
C GLY A 66 3.54 16.50 -1.29
N ALA A 67 4.49 15.58 -1.41
CA ALA A 67 5.80 15.84 -1.98
C ALA A 67 5.75 16.12 -3.49
N LEU A 68 4.78 15.51 -4.21
CA LEU A 68 4.64 15.69 -5.65
C LEU A 68 4.31 17.13 -6.04
N LEU A 69 3.29 17.71 -5.41
CA LEU A 69 2.88 19.09 -5.71
C LEU A 69 3.94 20.12 -5.31
N GLN A 70 4.80 19.78 -4.34
CA GLN A 70 5.94 20.63 -3.95
C GLN A 70 7.18 20.39 -4.82
N LEU A 71 7.13 19.46 -5.79
CA LEU A 71 8.29 19.06 -6.60
C LEU A 71 9.53 18.77 -5.72
N SER A 72 9.33 18.05 -4.64
CA SER A 72 10.38 17.74 -3.67
C SER A 72 11.31 16.63 -4.18
N VAL A 73 12.41 16.41 -3.45
CA VAL A 73 13.34 15.29 -3.70
C VAL A 73 12.59 13.93 -3.68
N PHE A 74 11.59 13.81 -2.81
CA PHE A 74 10.75 12.61 -2.68
C PHE A 74 9.41 12.71 -3.42
N ALA A 75 9.33 13.54 -4.48
CA ALA A 75 8.09 13.79 -5.23
C ALA A 75 7.39 12.52 -5.73
N LEU A 76 8.14 11.53 -6.20
CA LEU A 76 7.60 10.26 -6.68
C LEU A 76 7.09 9.34 -5.55
N GLY A 77 7.55 9.60 -4.31
CA GLY A 77 7.23 8.74 -3.17
C GLY A 77 7.63 7.28 -3.40
N ILE A 78 6.79 6.37 -2.96
CA ILE A 78 7.02 4.92 -3.02
C ILE A 78 6.41 4.31 -4.30
N MET A 79 5.66 5.07 -5.10
CA MET A 79 4.92 4.56 -6.26
C MET A 79 5.78 3.75 -7.25
N PRO A 80 6.98 4.18 -7.67
CA PRO A 80 7.82 3.40 -8.57
C PRO A 80 8.17 2.01 -8.03
N TYR A 81 8.46 1.92 -6.73
CA TYR A 81 8.76 0.65 -6.09
C TYR A 81 7.55 -0.28 -6.01
N ILE A 82 6.38 0.24 -5.65
CA ILE A 82 5.14 -0.54 -5.63
C ILE A 82 4.87 -1.12 -7.01
N THR A 83 4.94 -0.28 -8.04
CA THR A 83 4.71 -0.70 -9.42
C THR A 83 5.73 -1.76 -9.87
N ALA A 84 7.02 -1.56 -9.56
CA ALA A 84 8.05 -2.55 -9.85
C ALA A 84 7.79 -3.89 -9.15
N SER A 85 7.43 -3.85 -7.87
CA SER A 85 7.08 -5.03 -7.08
C SER A 85 5.90 -5.80 -7.66
N ILE A 86 4.86 -5.07 -8.11
CA ILE A 86 3.70 -5.65 -8.80
C ILE A 86 4.12 -6.37 -10.07
N ILE A 87 4.91 -5.70 -10.91
CA ILE A 87 5.39 -6.26 -12.18
C ILE A 87 6.19 -7.54 -11.93
N ILE A 88 7.12 -7.54 -10.97
CA ILE A 88 7.91 -8.74 -10.64
C ILE A 88 7.01 -9.86 -10.10
N GLN A 89 5.99 -9.57 -9.28
CA GLN A 89 5.05 -10.57 -8.79
C GLN A 89 4.20 -11.15 -9.92
N LEU A 90 3.75 -10.34 -10.88
CA LEU A 90 3.06 -10.82 -12.07
C LEU A 90 3.97 -11.68 -12.96
N LEU A 91 5.20 -11.24 -13.19
CA LEU A 91 6.18 -11.99 -13.97
C LEU A 91 6.55 -13.33 -13.33
N ARG A 92 6.49 -13.44 -12.01
CA ARG A 92 6.70 -14.71 -11.29
C ARG A 92 5.69 -15.77 -11.69
N VAL A 93 4.45 -15.40 -12.01
CA VAL A 93 3.41 -16.36 -12.46
C VAL A 93 3.57 -16.72 -13.93
N VAL A 94 4.07 -15.78 -14.75
CA VAL A 94 4.17 -15.94 -16.20
C VAL A 94 5.49 -16.57 -16.63
N ILE A 95 6.58 -16.25 -15.93
CA ILE A 95 7.93 -16.69 -16.31
C ILE A 95 8.40 -17.82 -15.37
N PRO A 96 8.58 -19.06 -15.89
CA PRO A 96 9.00 -20.22 -15.06
C PRO A 96 10.29 -19.98 -14.27
N ARG A 97 11.24 -19.23 -14.84
CA ARG A 97 12.50 -18.91 -14.17
C ARG A 97 12.32 -18.09 -12.89
N PHE A 98 11.34 -17.17 -12.86
CA PHE A 98 11.04 -16.39 -11.65
C PHE A 98 10.33 -17.24 -10.58
N GLU A 99 9.54 -18.23 -11.02
CA GLU A 99 8.93 -19.21 -10.13
C GLU A 99 9.99 -20.12 -9.48
N GLU A 100 10.95 -20.62 -10.28
CA GLU A 100 12.10 -21.41 -9.79
C GLU A 100 12.90 -20.62 -8.74
N LEU A 101 13.26 -19.38 -9.05
CA LEU A 101 13.94 -18.49 -8.09
C LEU A 101 13.17 -18.35 -6.77
N HIS A 102 11.85 -18.27 -6.83
CA HIS A 102 11.05 -18.20 -5.61
C HIS A 102 11.11 -19.49 -4.79
N LYS A 103 11.12 -20.65 -5.47
CA LYS A 103 11.25 -21.98 -4.84
C LYS A 103 12.64 -22.23 -4.25
N GLU A 104 13.67 -21.52 -4.71
CA GLU A 104 15.04 -21.57 -4.14
C GLU A 104 15.13 -20.97 -2.72
N GLY A 105 14.04 -20.37 -2.19
CA GLY A 105 13.98 -19.81 -0.84
C GLY A 105 14.66 -18.45 -0.73
N GLN A 106 15.45 -18.23 0.32
CA GLN A 106 16.02 -16.88 0.61
C GLN A 106 16.99 -16.39 -0.46
N ALA A 107 17.79 -17.26 -1.06
CA ALA A 107 18.74 -16.87 -2.11
C ALA A 107 18.03 -16.39 -3.38
N GLY A 108 16.96 -17.08 -3.78
CA GLY A 108 16.18 -16.71 -4.95
C GLY A 108 15.32 -15.46 -4.71
N THR A 109 14.74 -15.30 -3.52
CA THR A 109 14.00 -14.08 -3.17
C THR A 109 14.90 -12.86 -3.13
N ALA A 110 16.16 -12.99 -2.71
CA ALA A 110 17.14 -11.89 -2.77
C ALA A 110 17.38 -11.41 -4.21
N LYS A 111 17.50 -12.33 -5.18
CA LYS A 111 17.62 -11.98 -6.62
C LYS A 111 16.36 -11.30 -7.16
N LEU A 112 15.16 -11.77 -6.78
CA LEU A 112 13.91 -11.13 -7.18
C LEU A 112 13.81 -9.70 -6.62
N THR A 113 14.28 -9.47 -5.40
CA THR A 113 14.36 -8.14 -4.81
C THR A 113 15.34 -7.25 -5.57
N GLU A 114 16.47 -7.78 -6.02
CA GLU A 114 17.43 -7.07 -6.86
C GLU A 114 16.81 -6.63 -8.20
N TYR A 115 16.09 -7.50 -8.89
CA TYR A 115 15.34 -7.13 -10.09
C TYR A 115 14.28 -6.06 -9.82
N THR A 116 13.61 -6.14 -8.66
CA THR A 116 12.66 -5.09 -8.24
C THR A 116 13.36 -3.75 -8.06
N ARG A 117 14.57 -3.71 -7.49
CA ARG A 117 15.37 -2.48 -7.34
C ARG A 117 15.73 -1.86 -8.69
N TYR A 118 16.24 -2.66 -9.65
CA TYR A 118 16.57 -2.16 -10.99
C TYR A 118 15.33 -1.60 -11.70
N LEU A 119 14.22 -2.34 -11.64
CA LEU A 119 12.98 -1.88 -12.25
C LEU A 119 12.43 -0.62 -11.59
N THR A 120 12.57 -0.49 -10.27
CA THR A 120 12.19 0.72 -9.52
C THR A 120 12.95 1.96 -10.00
N ILE A 121 14.25 1.85 -10.18
CA ILE A 121 15.08 2.97 -10.68
C ILE A 121 14.68 3.33 -12.13
N GLY A 122 14.47 2.31 -12.99
CA GLY A 122 14.00 2.53 -14.35
C GLY A 122 12.65 3.25 -14.43
N LEU A 123 11.67 2.78 -13.64
CA LEU A 123 10.36 3.42 -13.54
C LEU A 123 10.44 4.79 -12.88
N GLY A 124 11.29 4.97 -11.88
CA GLY A 124 11.56 6.25 -11.25
C GLY A 124 12.08 7.28 -12.25
N LEU A 125 12.99 6.89 -13.11
CA LEU A 125 13.54 7.75 -14.17
C LEU A 125 12.46 8.13 -15.20
N LEU A 126 11.61 7.19 -15.61
CA LEU A 126 10.49 7.47 -16.51
C LEU A 126 9.48 8.42 -15.86
N GLN A 127 9.06 8.15 -14.63
CA GLN A 127 8.07 8.97 -13.93
C GLN A 127 8.61 10.37 -13.59
N SER A 128 9.87 10.50 -13.16
CA SER A 128 10.50 11.80 -12.89
C SER A 128 10.60 12.64 -14.15
N SER A 129 10.97 12.02 -15.30
CA SER A 129 11.02 12.74 -16.59
C SER A 129 9.64 13.24 -17.01
N THR A 130 8.57 12.46 -16.79
CA THR A 130 7.19 12.89 -17.04
C THR A 130 6.80 14.09 -16.20
N ILE A 131 7.08 14.03 -14.89
CA ILE A 131 6.70 15.09 -13.95
C ILE A 131 7.47 16.38 -14.26
N VAL A 132 8.77 16.28 -14.53
CA VAL A 132 9.58 17.45 -14.90
C VAL A 132 9.12 18.05 -16.25
N ALA A 133 8.80 17.21 -17.25
CA ALA A 133 8.28 17.67 -18.53
C ALA A 133 6.90 18.34 -18.39
N THR A 134 6.00 17.81 -17.56
CA THR A 134 4.70 18.43 -17.28
C THR A 134 4.82 19.70 -16.47
N ALA A 135 5.76 19.78 -15.53
CA ALA A 135 6.05 20.97 -14.75
C ALA A 135 6.65 22.09 -15.62
N SER A 136 7.60 21.76 -16.52
CA SER A 136 8.23 22.73 -17.43
C SER A 136 7.25 23.26 -18.48
N SER A 137 6.28 22.46 -18.91
CA SER A 137 5.24 22.86 -19.88
C SER A 137 4.06 23.62 -19.24
N GLY A 138 4.08 23.87 -17.92
CA GLY A 138 2.99 24.53 -17.19
C GLY A 138 1.72 23.69 -17.01
N ARG A 139 1.74 22.42 -17.45
CA ARG A 139 0.56 21.52 -17.37
C ARG A 139 0.33 20.92 -15.98
N LEU A 140 1.34 21.00 -15.11
CA LEU A 140 1.23 20.47 -13.74
C LEU A 140 0.22 21.26 -12.92
N PHE A 141 0.10 22.56 -13.16
CA PHE A 141 -0.84 23.47 -12.49
C PHE A 141 -1.65 24.25 -13.55
N PRO A 142 -2.78 23.69 -14.02
CA PRO A 142 -3.64 24.34 -14.99
C PRO A 142 -4.13 25.69 -14.46
N GLY A 143 -3.99 26.74 -15.27
CA GLY A 143 -4.39 28.11 -14.89
C GLY A 143 -3.30 28.95 -14.22
N CYS A 144 -2.17 28.38 -13.84
CA CYS A 144 -1.04 29.16 -13.31
C CYS A 144 -0.10 29.62 -14.43
N THR A 145 0.13 30.92 -14.49
CA THR A 145 1.02 31.56 -15.49
C THR A 145 2.45 31.79 -14.99
N ARG A 146 2.74 31.39 -13.73
CA ARG A 146 4.05 31.63 -13.10
C ARG A 146 5.06 30.56 -13.51
N GLU A 147 6.29 30.96 -13.76
CA GLU A 147 7.38 30.01 -14.04
C GLU A 147 7.76 29.23 -12.78
N ILE A 148 7.56 27.92 -12.81
CA ILE A 148 7.89 27.00 -11.72
C ILE A 148 9.38 26.67 -11.72
N ILE A 149 9.94 26.53 -12.97
CA ILE A 149 11.36 26.25 -13.19
C ILE A 149 11.97 27.49 -13.86
N PRO A 150 12.64 28.38 -13.11
CA PRO A 150 13.24 29.57 -13.68
C PRO A 150 14.27 29.23 -14.75
N GLY A 151 14.12 29.85 -15.92
CA GLY A 151 15.09 29.78 -17.00
C GLY A 151 15.04 28.52 -17.86
N GLY A 152 14.20 27.51 -17.57
CA GLY A 152 13.96 26.34 -18.45
C GLY A 152 15.23 25.60 -18.96
N ALA A 153 16.37 25.78 -18.29
CA ALA A 153 17.64 25.21 -18.73
C ALA A 153 17.59 23.67 -18.70
N VAL A 154 17.97 23.03 -19.78
CA VAL A 154 18.02 21.57 -19.91
C VAL A 154 18.82 20.92 -18.76
N LEU A 155 19.89 21.58 -18.32
CA LEU A 155 20.71 21.12 -17.20
C LEU A 155 19.90 21.06 -15.88
N THR A 156 19.07 22.07 -15.62
CA THR A 156 18.20 22.10 -14.42
C THR A 156 17.17 20.97 -14.46
N MET A 157 16.56 20.73 -15.62
CA MET A 157 15.62 19.61 -15.79
C MET A 157 16.30 18.25 -15.56
N LEU A 158 17.50 18.05 -16.11
CA LEU A 158 18.28 16.84 -15.89
C LEU A 158 18.64 16.65 -14.41
N LEU A 159 19.08 17.72 -13.73
CA LEU A 159 19.35 17.67 -12.30
C LEU A 159 18.11 17.30 -11.48
N MET A 160 16.94 17.86 -11.83
CA MET A 160 15.67 17.50 -11.18
C MET A 160 15.34 16.02 -11.36
N ILE A 161 15.43 15.49 -12.59
CA ILE A 161 15.16 14.08 -12.91
C ILE A 161 16.08 13.16 -12.09
N ILE A 162 17.38 13.46 -12.10
CA ILE A 162 18.37 12.67 -11.34
C ILE A 162 18.08 12.74 -9.85
N THR A 163 17.78 13.93 -9.32
CA THR A 163 17.52 14.11 -7.88
C THR A 163 16.25 13.38 -7.43
N MET A 164 15.15 13.46 -8.19
CA MET A 164 13.92 12.75 -7.88
C MET A 164 14.09 11.23 -8.00
N THR A 165 14.84 10.76 -9.00
CA THR A 165 15.14 9.32 -9.15
C THR A 165 16.04 8.81 -8.01
N ALA A 166 17.05 9.58 -7.63
CA ALA A 166 17.89 9.28 -6.48
C ALA A 166 17.08 9.28 -5.19
N GLY A 167 16.13 10.22 -5.05
CA GLY A 167 15.16 10.26 -3.94
C GLY A 167 14.32 8.99 -3.85
N THR A 168 13.84 8.47 -4.97
CA THR A 168 13.12 7.18 -5.02
C THR A 168 14.00 6.02 -4.57
N GLY A 169 15.26 5.98 -5.02
CA GLY A 169 16.24 4.98 -4.57
C GLY A 169 16.50 5.06 -3.06
N LEU A 170 16.59 6.28 -2.51
CA LEU A 170 16.75 6.49 -1.08
C LEU A 170 15.51 6.01 -0.30
N ILE A 171 14.29 6.33 -0.76
CA ILE A 171 13.04 5.85 -0.12
C ILE A 171 12.99 4.32 -0.12
N MET A 172 13.32 3.69 -1.23
CA MET A 172 13.39 2.23 -1.34
C MET A 172 14.34 1.65 -0.30
N TRP A 173 15.56 2.19 -0.21
CA TRP A 173 16.56 1.76 0.77
C TRP A 173 16.08 1.97 2.22
N LEU A 174 15.46 3.12 2.52
CA LEU A 174 14.90 3.39 3.85
C LEU A 174 13.78 2.40 4.21
N GLY A 175 12.92 2.05 3.25
CA GLY A 175 11.86 1.05 3.46
C GLY A 175 12.40 -0.35 3.72
N GLU A 176 13.43 -0.77 2.97
CA GLU A 176 14.12 -2.04 3.21
C GLU A 176 14.78 -2.06 4.58
N LEU A 177 15.43 -0.96 4.97
CA LEU A 177 16.10 -0.81 6.25
C LEU A 177 15.11 -0.92 7.45
N ILE A 178 13.89 -0.36 7.32
CA ILE A 178 12.82 -0.58 8.31
C ILE A 178 12.45 -2.06 8.39
N THR A 179 12.31 -2.73 7.24
CA THR A 179 11.91 -4.14 7.18
C THR A 179 12.96 -5.05 7.81
N GLU A 180 14.24 -4.76 7.61
CA GLU A 180 15.35 -5.54 8.17
C GLU A 180 15.62 -5.29 9.66
N ARG A 181 15.60 -4.02 10.08
CA ARG A 181 16.05 -3.60 11.43
C ARG A 181 14.96 -2.97 12.28
N GLY A 182 13.82 -2.63 11.70
CA GLY A 182 12.70 -1.99 12.38
C GLY A 182 11.60 -2.96 12.78
N ILE A 183 10.35 -2.50 12.70
CA ILE A 183 9.15 -3.26 13.01
C ILE A 183 8.21 -3.24 11.80
N GLY A 184 7.80 -4.43 11.36
CA GLY A 184 6.82 -4.58 10.29
C GLY A 184 7.38 -4.35 8.88
N ASN A 185 6.49 -4.16 7.91
CA ASN A 185 6.86 -3.91 6.52
C ASN A 185 7.16 -2.42 6.32
N GLY A 186 8.42 -2.09 6.04
CA GLY A 186 8.88 -0.70 5.93
C GLY A 186 8.20 0.08 4.81
N MET A 187 7.92 -0.55 3.65
CA MET A 187 7.24 0.12 2.55
C MET A 187 5.82 0.51 2.94
N SER A 188 5.08 -0.39 3.57
CA SER A 188 3.73 -0.11 4.07
C SER A 188 3.72 1.01 5.11
N LEU A 189 4.72 1.05 5.98
CA LEU A 189 4.86 2.10 7.01
C LEU A 189 5.18 3.47 6.39
N LEU A 190 5.99 3.53 5.35
CA LEU A 190 6.28 4.78 4.65
C LEU A 190 5.03 5.31 3.91
N ILE A 191 4.21 4.42 3.30
CA ILE A 191 2.91 4.80 2.72
C ILE A 191 1.99 5.34 3.82
N PHE A 192 1.89 4.63 4.93
CA PHE A 192 1.11 5.06 6.10
C PHE A 192 1.55 6.44 6.58
N THR A 193 2.85 6.69 6.68
CA THR A 193 3.41 8.00 7.07
C THR A 193 3.01 9.10 6.10
N SER A 194 3.05 8.84 4.78
CA SER A 194 2.63 9.78 3.75
C SER A 194 1.16 10.19 3.93
N ILE A 195 0.31 9.20 4.13
CA ILE A 195 -1.14 9.39 4.27
C ILE A 195 -1.48 10.14 5.56
N VAL A 196 -0.96 9.67 6.70
CA VAL A 196 -1.23 10.25 8.02
C VAL A 196 -0.75 11.69 8.10
N ALA A 197 0.37 12.02 7.47
CA ALA A 197 0.92 13.36 7.49
C ALA A 197 0.03 14.41 6.76
N GLN A 198 -0.73 13.99 5.75
CA GLN A 198 -1.67 14.88 5.04
C GLN A 198 -3.06 14.93 5.68
N PHE A 199 -3.40 13.93 6.46
CA PHE A 199 -4.75 13.81 7.03
C PHE A 199 -5.20 15.06 7.81
N PRO A 200 -4.41 15.64 8.73
CA PRO A 200 -4.83 16.84 9.47
C PRO A 200 -5.06 18.04 8.57
N SER A 201 -4.15 18.33 7.63
CA SER A 201 -4.24 19.51 6.76
C SER A 201 -5.50 19.47 5.88
N ASN A 202 -5.81 18.29 5.35
CA ASN A 202 -7.00 18.10 4.52
C ASN A 202 -8.29 18.19 5.37
N MET A 203 -8.28 17.70 6.61
CA MET A 203 -9.41 17.87 7.53
C MET A 203 -9.66 19.35 7.87
N PHE A 204 -8.61 20.13 8.12
CA PHE A 204 -8.74 21.56 8.39
C PHE A 204 -9.23 22.35 7.18
N SER A 205 -8.83 21.98 5.95
CA SER A 205 -9.30 22.65 4.73
C SER A 205 -10.81 22.51 4.53
N ILE A 206 -11.39 21.35 4.89
CA ILE A 206 -12.84 21.12 4.83
C ILE A 206 -13.58 21.98 5.86
N ALA A 207 -13.02 22.12 7.07
CA ALA A 207 -13.64 22.92 8.14
C ALA A 207 -13.70 24.42 7.80
N GLY A 208 -12.77 24.92 6.97
CA GLY A 208 -12.71 26.33 6.56
C GLY A 208 -13.63 26.72 5.39
N GLY A 209 -14.29 25.77 4.72
CA GLY A 209 -15.15 26.01 3.56
C GLY A 209 -16.60 26.43 3.91
N ASN A 210 -17.40 26.78 2.88
CA ASN A 210 -18.82 27.08 3.04
C ASN A 210 -19.57 25.86 3.62
N ASN A 211 -20.33 26.07 4.71
CA ASN A 211 -20.94 25.00 5.52
C ASN A 211 -19.91 23.99 6.09
N GLY A 212 -18.67 24.45 6.34
CA GLY A 212 -17.54 23.61 6.71
C GLY A 212 -17.78 22.75 7.95
N ALA A 213 -18.47 23.25 8.97
CA ALA A 213 -18.75 22.51 10.19
C ALA A 213 -19.64 21.27 9.94
N ALA A 214 -20.71 21.41 9.15
CA ALA A 214 -21.60 20.29 8.82
C ALA A 214 -20.90 19.25 7.93
N LYS A 215 -20.19 19.69 6.89
CA LYS A 215 -19.40 18.84 6.00
C LYS A 215 -18.31 18.09 6.76
N PHE A 216 -17.58 18.79 7.62
CA PHE A 216 -16.54 18.19 8.47
C PHE A 216 -17.11 17.08 9.36
N LEU A 217 -18.26 17.32 10.02
CA LEU A 217 -18.88 16.34 10.92
C LEU A 217 -19.33 15.09 10.16
N ILE A 218 -19.88 15.25 8.95
CA ILE A 218 -20.28 14.13 8.10
C ILE A 218 -19.05 13.32 7.65
N VAL A 219 -17.98 14.00 7.20
CA VAL A 219 -16.75 13.34 6.77
C VAL A 219 -16.12 12.57 7.91
N VAL A 220 -16.01 13.16 9.11
CA VAL A 220 -15.52 12.47 10.30
C VAL A 220 -16.40 11.26 10.62
N GLY A 221 -17.72 11.38 10.52
CA GLY A 221 -18.66 10.28 10.72
C GLY A 221 -18.41 9.12 9.72
N VAL A 222 -18.28 9.42 8.43
CA VAL A 222 -17.99 8.43 7.39
C VAL A 222 -16.64 7.75 7.63
N VAL A 223 -15.59 8.52 7.93
CA VAL A 223 -14.25 7.98 8.23
C VAL A 223 -14.30 7.07 9.46
N LEU A 224 -15.03 7.46 10.51
CA LEU A 224 -15.14 6.68 11.73
C LEU A 224 -15.89 5.36 11.48
N VAL A 225 -17.02 5.38 10.76
CA VAL A 225 -17.77 4.17 10.39
C VAL A 225 -16.93 3.27 9.50
N ALA A 226 -16.24 3.83 8.49
CA ALA A 226 -15.34 3.06 7.63
C ALA A 226 -14.20 2.42 8.44
N THR A 227 -13.59 3.17 9.35
CA THR A 227 -12.52 2.66 10.23
C THR A 227 -13.01 1.50 11.08
N LEU A 228 -14.19 1.61 11.72
CA LEU A 228 -14.77 0.53 12.51
C LEU A 228 -15.06 -0.71 11.67
N ALA A 229 -15.60 -0.54 10.47
CA ALA A 229 -15.85 -1.64 9.53
C ALA A 229 -14.55 -2.34 9.12
N VAL A 230 -13.49 -1.58 8.81
CA VAL A 230 -12.16 -2.15 8.47
C VAL A 230 -11.59 -2.92 9.65
N VAL A 231 -11.59 -2.34 10.85
CA VAL A 231 -11.05 -3.00 12.05
C VAL A 231 -11.79 -4.31 12.34
N TYR A 232 -13.12 -4.32 12.19
CA TYR A 232 -13.93 -5.51 12.42
C TYR A 232 -13.60 -6.64 11.43
N ILE A 233 -13.55 -6.33 10.15
CA ILE A 233 -13.32 -7.35 9.10
C ILE A 233 -11.86 -7.80 9.04
N GLU A 234 -10.88 -6.89 9.24
CA GLU A 234 -9.45 -7.24 9.28
C GLU A 234 -9.09 -8.16 10.48
N GLN A 235 -9.87 -8.13 11.53
CA GLN A 235 -9.70 -9.04 12.66
C GLN A 235 -10.49 -10.34 12.51
N ALA A 236 -11.48 -10.37 11.63
CA ALA A 236 -12.32 -11.52 11.40
C ALA A 236 -11.54 -12.65 10.69
N GLN A 237 -11.57 -13.84 11.29
CA GLN A 237 -10.87 -15.01 10.76
C GLN A 237 -11.73 -16.27 10.93
N ARG A 238 -11.69 -17.14 9.91
CA ARG A 238 -12.26 -18.48 10.00
C ARG A 238 -11.20 -19.43 10.57
N ARG A 239 -11.50 -20.11 11.65
CA ARG A 239 -10.61 -21.09 12.27
C ARG A 239 -10.98 -22.48 11.78
N ILE A 240 -10.07 -23.12 11.05
CA ILE A 240 -10.23 -24.50 10.56
C ILE A 240 -9.56 -25.43 11.59
N PRO A 241 -10.30 -26.34 12.23
CA PRO A 241 -9.73 -27.23 13.25
C PRO A 241 -8.83 -28.27 12.57
N VAL A 242 -7.63 -28.46 13.15
CA VAL A 242 -6.66 -29.49 12.74
C VAL A 242 -6.37 -30.33 13.97
N GLN A 243 -6.47 -31.64 13.82
CA GLN A 243 -6.14 -32.61 14.86
C GLN A 243 -4.84 -33.34 14.49
N TYR A 244 -3.94 -33.43 15.45
CA TYR A 244 -2.73 -34.24 15.31
C TYR A 244 -2.94 -35.61 15.96
N ALA A 245 -2.46 -36.67 15.29
CA ALA A 245 -2.58 -38.02 15.78
C ALA A 245 -1.85 -38.19 17.13
N LYS A 246 -2.50 -38.84 18.07
CA LYS A 246 -1.87 -39.22 19.35
C LYS A 246 -0.88 -40.34 19.08
N ARG A 247 0.36 -40.18 19.51
CA ARG A 247 1.35 -41.29 19.53
C ARG A 247 1.47 -41.85 20.94
N MET A 248 1.32 -43.15 21.09
CA MET A 248 1.63 -43.86 22.34
C MET A 248 3.06 -44.39 22.23
N ILE A 249 3.91 -44.01 23.18
CA ILE A 249 5.25 -44.55 23.35
C ILE A 249 5.28 -45.20 24.75
N GLY A 250 5.12 -46.49 24.79
CA GLY A 250 4.96 -47.24 26.02
C GLY A 250 3.64 -46.91 26.73
N ARG A 251 3.66 -46.55 28.00
CA ARG A 251 2.50 -46.12 28.83
C ARG A 251 2.18 -44.61 28.77
N ARG A 252 2.99 -43.83 28.05
CA ARG A 252 2.79 -42.35 27.96
C ARG A 252 2.19 -41.99 26.61
N GLN A 253 1.11 -41.18 26.66
CA GLN A 253 0.54 -40.58 25.46
C GLN A 253 1.27 -39.26 25.17
N TYR A 254 1.82 -39.15 23.93
CA TYR A 254 2.41 -37.93 23.42
C TYR A 254 1.57 -37.42 22.23
N GLY A 255 1.30 -36.11 22.20
CA GLY A 255 0.53 -35.48 21.13
C GLY A 255 -0.97 -35.49 21.39
N GLY A 256 -1.76 -35.18 20.38
CA GLY A 256 -3.22 -35.05 20.45
C GLY A 256 -3.70 -33.63 20.78
N SER A 257 -2.89 -32.62 20.45
CA SER A 257 -3.34 -31.23 20.51
C SER A 257 -4.23 -30.90 19.30
N THR A 258 -5.34 -30.25 19.56
CA THR A 258 -6.16 -29.62 18.53
C THR A 258 -5.61 -28.22 18.28
N THR A 259 -5.24 -27.95 17.06
CA THR A 259 -4.78 -26.62 16.59
C THR A 259 -5.77 -26.08 15.56
N TYR A 260 -5.69 -24.80 15.25
CA TYR A 260 -6.54 -24.16 14.25
C TYR A 260 -5.67 -23.49 13.20
N ILE A 261 -6.04 -23.64 11.92
CA ILE A 261 -5.51 -22.81 10.85
C ILE A 261 -6.39 -21.55 10.78
N PRO A 262 -5.85 -20.36 11.13
CA PRO A 262 -6.61 -19.11 11.03
C PRO A 262 -6.58 -18.60 9.59
N VAL A 263 -7.71 -18.65 8.88
CA VAL A 263 -7.86 -18.05 7.56
C VAL A 263 -8.56 -16.70 7.73
N LYS A 264 -7.86 -15.61 7.46
CA LYS A 264 -8.44 -14.25 7.53
C LYS A 264 -9.49 -14.08 6.43
N ILE A 265 -10.55 -13.28 6.68
CA ILE A 265 -11.54 -12.94 5.65
C ILE A 265 -10.88 -12.13 4.54
N ASN A 266 -10.03 -11.17 4.90
CA ASN A 266 -9.20 -10.45 3.97
C ASN A 266 -7.77 -11.01 4.02
N THR A 267 -7.50 -12.10 3.28
CA THR A 267 -6.17 -12.71 3.15
C THR A 267 -5.22 -11.85 2.33
N ALA A 268 -5.74 -11.15 1.34
CA ALA A 268 -4.98 -10.29 0.46
C ALA A 268 -4.58 -8.94 1.10
N GLY A 269 -5.22 -8.55 2.21
CA GLY A 269 -4.96 -7.27 2.87
C GLY A 269 -5.32 -6.07 2.00
N VAL A 270 -4.48 -5.05 2.03
CA VAL A 270 -4.66 -3.78 1.30
C VAL A 270 -4.01 -3.81 -0.09
N ILE A 271 -3.20 -4.84 -0.36
CA ILE A 271 -2.36 -4.93 -1.56
C ILE A 271 -3.15 -4.87 -2.87
N PRO A 272 -4.31 -5.57 -3.05
CA PRO A 272 -5.11 -5.49 -4.26
C PRO A 272 -5.57 -4.08 -4.61
N VAL A 273 -5.89 -3.29 -3.59
CA VAL A 273 -6.37 -1.92 -3.73
C VAL A 273 -5.24 -0.99 -4.20
N ILE A 274 -4.04 -1.17 -3.65
CA ILE A 274 -2.84 -0.44 -4.07
C ILE A 274 -2.46 -0.83 -5.50
N PHE A 275 -2.57 -2.10 -5.88
CA PHE A 275 -2.28 -2.58 -7.23
C PHE A 275 -3.25 -2.00 -8.25
N ALA A 276 -4.54 -2.03 -7.97
CA ALA A 276 -5.56 -1.46 -8.83
C ALA A 276 -5.35 0.04 -9.06
N SER A 277 -5.06 0.81 -8.00
CA SER A 277 -4.78 2.24 -8.11
C SER A 277 -3.50 2.54 -8.90
N SER A 278 -2.45 1.75 -8.70
CA SER A 278 -1.17 1.91 -9.41
C SER A 278 -1.30 1.64 -10.90
N ILE A 279 -2.05 0.60 -11.30
CA ILE A 279 -2.29 0.28 -12.71
C ILE A 279 -3.15 1.36 -13.38
N LEU A 280 -4.18 1.87 -12.70
CA LEU A 280 -4.99 2.96 -13.25
C LEU A 280 -4.24 4.30 -13.35
N ALA A 281 -3.21 4.51 -12.53
CA ALA A 281 -2.36 5.67 -12.64
C ALA A 281 -1.40 5.62 -13.85
N MET A 282 -1.04 4.42 -14.35
CA MET A 282 -0.11 4.25 -15.47
C MET A 282 -0.55 4.94 -16.77
N PRO A 283 -1.78 4.73 -17.29
CA PRO A 283 -2.25 5.41 -18.49
C PRO A 283 -2.23 6.93 -18.34
N GLN A 284 -2.52 7.44 -17.14
CA GLN A 284 -2.49 8.87 -16.85
C GLN A 284 -1.06 9.44 -16.92
N LEU A 285 -0.08 8.71 -16.39
CA LEU A 285 1.34 9.07 -16.48
C LEU A 285 1.82 9.07 -17.94
N VAL A 286 1.45 8.05 -18.72
CA VAL A 286 1.83 7.97 -20.14
C VAL A 286 1.15 9.09 -20.96
N ALA A 287 -0.10 9.45 -20.63
CA ALA A 287 -0.81 10.57 -21.25
C ALA A 287 -0.10 11.93 -21.01
N GLY A 288 0.65 12.05 -19.89
CA GLY A 288 1.47 13.24 -19.61
C GLY A 288 2.55 13.53 -20.65
N PHE A 289 3.06 12.51 -21.36
CA PHE A 289 4.02 12.68 -22.47
C PHE A 289 3.34 13.04 -23.80
N GLY A 290 2.04 12.78 -23.93
CA GLY A 290 1.31 12.98 -25.19
C GLY A 290 0.99 14.44 -25.48
N SER A 291 0.73 14.77 -26.75
CA SER A 291 0.22 16.09 -27.12
C SER A 291 -1.23 16.26 -26.62
N PRO A 292 -1.60 17.42 -26.03
CA PRO A 292 -2.96 17.66 -25.53
C PRO A 292 -4.05 17.55 -26.61
N THR A 293 -3.68 17.74 -27.86
CA THR A 293 -4.58 17.68 -29.02
C THR A 293 -4.87 16.25 -29.49
N SER A 294 -4.13 15.26 -28.97
CA SER A 294 -4.31 13.86 -29.35
C SER A 294 -5.59 13.31 -28.71
N THR A 295 -6.46 12.70 -29.54
CA THR A 295 -7.74 12.12 -29.12
C THR A 295 -7.58 11.10 -27.99
N TRP A 296 -6.49 10.32 -27.99
CA TRP A 296 -6.18 9.34 -26.96
C TRP A 296 -5.90 10.01 -25.62
N VAL A 297 -5.08 11.07 -25.60
CA VAL A 297 -4.75 11.81 -24.38
C VAL A 297 -6.00 12.44 -23.77
N GLN A 298 -6.82 13.09 -24.59
CA GLN A 298 -8.08 13.69 -24.15
C GLN A 298 -9.03 12.63 -23.58
N TRP A 299 -9.13 11.47 -24.24
CA TRP A 299 -9.96 10.37 -23.76
C TRP A 299 -9.51 9.88 -22.37
N VAL A 300 -8.20 9.65 -22.19
CA VAL A 300 -7.63 9.23 -20.89
C VAL A 300 -7.89 10.28 -19.82
N MET A 301 -7.61 11.55 -20.14
CA MET A 301 -7.77 12.67 -19.19
C MET A 301 -9.22 12.87 -18.76
N THR A 302 -10.19 12.61 -19.63
CA THR A 302 -11.62 12.79 -19.33
C THR A 302 -12.20 11.58 -18.60
N HIS A 303 -11.90 10.36 -19.07
CA HIS A 303 -12.62 9.15 -18.59
C HIS A 303 -11.91 8.44 -17.43
N LEU A 304 -10.61 8.67 -17.21
CA LEU A 304 -9.86 8.10 -16.09
C LEU A 304 -9.73 9.04 -14.90
N GLN A 305 -10.56 10.08 -14.80
CA GLN A 305 -10.70 10.85 -13.56
C GLN A 305 -11.34 9.99 -12.46
N GLN A 306 -10.91 10.18 -11.22
CA GLN A 306 -11.38 9.40 -10.06
C GLN A 306 -12.89 9.44 -9.83
N THR A 307 -13.54 10.50 -10.26
CA THR A 307 -14.99 10.72 -10.14
C THR A 307 -15.79 10.13 -11.31
N HIS A 308 -15.12 9.74 -12.39
CA HIS A 308 -15.78 9.25 -13.60
C HIS A 308 -16.26 7.80 -13.42
N PRO A 309 -17.49 7.43 -13.87
CA PRO A 309 -18.03 6.07 -13.71
C PRO A 309 -17.15 4.97 -14.32
N ILE A 310 -16.47 5.25 -15.45
CA ILE A 310 -15.55 4.30 -16.10
C ILE A 310 -14.36 3.98 -15.17
N TYR A 311 -13.79 5.00 -14.52
CA TYR A 311 -12.73 4.81 -13.54
C TYR A 311 -13.21 3.94 -12.37
N LEU A 312 -14.36 4.25 -11.79
CA LEU A 312 -14.91 3.53 -10.62
C LEU A 312 -15.20 2.06 -10.95
N THR A 313 -15.78 1.78 -12.13
CA THR A 313 -16.04 0.40 -12.57
C THR A 313 -14.75 -0.36 -12.84
N ALA A 314 -13.80 0.23 -13.57
CA ALA A 314 -12.50 -0.38 -13.84
C ALA A 314 -11.73 -0.64 -12.53
N TYR A 315 -11.78 0.30 -11.59
CA TYR A 315 -11.16 0.18 -10.28
C TYR A 315 -11.75 -0.99 -9.47
N GLY A 316 -13.07 -1.10 -9.41
CA GLY A 316 -13.75 -2.22 -8.74
C GLY A 316 -13.40 -3.58 -9.36
N ILE A 317 -13.38 -3.68 -10.69
CA ILE A 317 -13.01 -4.92 -11.41
C ILE A 317 -11.54 -5.29 -11.13
N LEU A 318 -10.64 -4.33 -11.16
CA LEU A 318 -9.22 -4.56 -10.86
C LEU A 318 -9.00 -4.99 -9.41
N ILE A 319 -9.71 -4.41 -8.44
CA ILE A 319 -9.64 -4.85 -7.04
C ILE A 319 -10.07 -6.32 -6.91
N LEU A 320 -11.18 -6.72 -7.54
CA LEU A 320 -11.65 -8.10 -7.56
C LEU A 320 -10.59 -9.03 -8.16
N PHE A 321 -10.10 -8.68 -9.35
CA PHE A 321 -9.06 -9.46 -10.04
C PHE A 321 -7.82 -9.64 -9.17
N PHE A 322 -7.27 -8.57 -8.62
CA PHE A 322 -6.07 -8.64 -7.79
C PHE A 322 -6.28 -9.31 -6.44
N ALA A 323 -7.47 -9.24 -5.87
CA ALA A 323 -7.78 -9.96 -4.64
C ALA A 323 -7.70 -11.48 -4.85
N PHE A 324 -8.29 -12.00 -5.91
CA PHE A 324 -8.19 -13.42 -6.27
C PHE A 324 -6.78 -13.80 -6.66
N PHE A 325 -6.14 -13.00 -7.51
CA PHE A 325 -4.78 -13.23 -7.98
C PHE A 325 -3.77 -13.30 -6.83
N TYR A 326 -3.81 -12.32 -5.92
CA TYR A 326 -2.91 -12.26 -4.77
C TYR A 326 -3.15 -13.42 -3.80
N THR A 327 -4.41 -13.75 -3.53
CA THR A 327 -4.75 -14.88 -2.66
C THR A 327 -4.25 -16.20 -3.24
N ALA A 328 -4.39 -16.40 -4.55
CA ALA A 328 -3.90 -17.61 -5.24
C ALA A 328 -2.37 -17.77 -5.15
N ILE A 329 -1.63 -16.65 -5.16
CA ILE A 329 -0.16 -16.69 -5.04
C ILE A 329 0.30 -16.88 -3.58
N THR A 330 -0.41 -16.27 -2.64
CA THR A 330 0.03 -16.21 -1.23
C THR A 330 -0.36 -17.48 -0.48
N PHE A 331 -1.43 -18.14 -0.88
CA PHE A 331 -1.96 -19.30 -0.20
C PHE A 331 -1.83 -20.54 -1.09
N ASP A 332 -0.80 -21.33 -0.86
CA ASP A 332 -0.62 -22.62 -1.50
C ASP A 332 -1.31 -23.72 -0.68
N ALA A 333 -2.47 -24.18 -1.17
CA ALA A 333 -3.26 -25.20 -0.50
C ALA A 333 -2.56 -26.58 -0.54
N GLU A 334 -1.74 -26.86 -1.58
CA GLU A 334 -1.00 -28.10 -1.72
C GLU A 334 0.12 -28.17 -0.69
N GLU A 335 0.92 -27.11 -0.59
CA GLU A 335 2.01 -27.03 0.39
C GLU A 335 1.49 -27.19 1.83
N ILE A 336 0.38 -26.52 2.16
CA ILE A 336 -0.23 -26.61 3.49
C ILE A 336 -0.74 -28.04 3.77
N ALA A 337 -1.42 -28.67 2.81
CA ALA A 337 -1.94 -30.02 2.97
C ALA A 337 -0.81 -31.06 3.09
N ASP A 338 0.27 -30.91 2.33
CA ASP A 338 1.45 -31.77 2.40
C ASP A 338 2.21 -31.60 3.70
N ASN A 339 2.38 -30.38 4.19
CA ASN A 339 2.96 -30.11 5.50
C ASN A 339 2.10 -30.73 6.61
N MET A 340 0.78 -30.58 6.55
CA MET A 340 -0.13 -31.24 7.49
C MET A 340 0.05 -32.75 7.47
N LYS A 341 0.12 -33.38 6.29
CA LYS A 341 0.31 -34.82 6.12
C LYS A 341 1.64 -35.27 6.71
N ARG A 342 2.73 -34.55 6.47
CA ARG A 342 4.08 -34.84 7.02
C ARG A 342 4.11 -34.82 8.55
N TYR A 343 3.39 -33.88 9.16
CA TYR A 343 3.34 -33.76 10.62
C TYR A 343 2.22 -34.59 11.27
N GLY A 344 1.50 -35.43 10.49
CA GLY A 344 0.44 -36.28 11.00
C GLY A 344 -0.82 -35.51 11.42
N GLY A 345 -1.02 -34.31 10.89
CA GLY A 345 -2.22 -33.50 11.09
C GLY A 345 -3.31 -33.87 10.07
N PHE A 346 -4.56 -33.81 10.48
CA PHE A 346 -5.71 -33.99 9.61
C PHE A 346 -6.87 -33.10 10.03
N ILE A 347 -7.74 -32.78 9.07
CA ILE A 347 -8.98 -32.06 9.35
C ILE A 347 -10.05 -33.09 9.67
N PRO A 348 -10.79 -32.96 10.80
CA PRO A 348 -11.84 -33.90 11.16
C PRO A 348 -12.85 -34.09 10.02
N GLY A 349 -13.08 -35.36 9.64
CA GLY A 349 -13.99 -35.72 8.55
C GLY A 349 -13.42 -35.66 7.14
N ILE A 350 -12.15 -35.23 6.93
CA ILE A 350 -11.50 -35.11 5.62
C ILE A 350 -10.23 -35.97 5.61
N ARG A 351 -10.05 -36.79 4.56
CA ARG A 351 -8.82 -37.56 4.39
C ARG A 351 -7.63 -36.67 4.07
N ALA A 352 -6.48 -36.96 4.66
CA ALA A 352 -5.24 -36.28 4.39
C ALA A 352 -4.82 -36.48 2.90
N GLY A 353 -4.24 -35.42 2.32
CA GLY A 353 -3.80 -35.37 0.92
C GLY A 353 -4.74 -34.57 0.02
N GLU A 354 -5.00 -35.02 -1.20
CA GLU A 354 -5.79 -34.29 -2.20
C GLU A 354 -7.19 -33.84 -1.76
N PRO A 355 -7.98 -34.61 -0.99
CA PRO A 355 -9.25 -34.14 -0.45
C PRO A 355 -9.09 -32.91 0.48
N THR A 356 -7.98 -32.84 1.22
CA THR A 356 -7.66 -31.68 2.09
C THR A 356 -7.33 -30.46 1.24
N VAL A 357 -6.58 -30.62 0.13
CA VAL A 357 -6.28 -29.53 -0.83
C VAL A 357 -7.57 -28.96 -1.40
N ARG A 358 -8.46 -29.83 -1.88
CA ARG A 358 -9.76 -29.40 -2.44
C ARG A 358 -10.63 -28.65 -1.43
N TYR A 359 -10.66 -29.13 -0.20
CA TYR A 359 -11.42 -28.47 0.86
C TYR A 359 -10.83 -27.08 1.21
N LEU A 360 -9.51 -26.98 1.38
CA LEU A 360 -8.84 -25.72 1.65
C LEU A 360 -9.06 -24.72 0.51
N SER A 361 -8.86 -25.14 -0.75
CA SER A 361 -9.12 -24.31 -1.93
C SER A 361 -10.57 -23.84 -2.00
N TYR A 362 -11.53 -24.72 -1.72
CA TYR A 362 -12.95 -24.33 -1.66
C TYR A 362 -13.23 -23.26 -0.59
N VAL A 363 -12.71 -23.46 0.62
CA VAL A 363 -12.91 -22.53 1.73
C VAL A 363 -12.28 -21.16 1.41
N ILE A 364 -11.06 -21.17 0.86
CA ILE A 364 -10.35 -19.94 0.52
C ILE A 364 -11.06 -19.16 -0.57
N ASN A 365 -11.47 -19.82 -1.67
CA ASN A 365 -12.18 -19.16 -2.74
C ASN A 365 -13.48 -18.49 -2.24
N ARG A 366 -14.22 -19.15 -1.34
CA ARG A 366 -15.43 -18.57 -0.74
C ARG A 366 -15.13 -17.37 0.16
N ILE A 367 -14.09 -17.46 0.96
CA ILE A 367 -13.66 -16.38 1.85
C ILE A 367 -13.14 -15.21 1.02
N THR A 368 -12.31 -15.48 0.00
CA THR A 368 -11.77 -14.44 -0.90
C THR A 368 -12.88 -13.72 -1.66
N THR A 369 -13.93 -14.42 -2.09
CA THR A 369 -15.09 -13.77 -2.72
C THR A 369 -15.74 -12.76 -1.80
N ALA A 370 -16.01 -13.13 -0.55
CA ALA A 370 -16.58 -12.21 0.43
C ALA A 370 -15.63 -11.05 0.77
N GLY A 371 -14.34 -11.36 0.94
CA GLY A 371 -13.29 -10.36 1.21
C GLY A 371 -13.08 -9.39 0.05
N SER A 372 -13.13 -9.85 -1.19
CA SER A 372 -12.94 -9.00 -2.37
C SER A 372 -14.12 -8.03 -2.59
N ILE A 373 -15.36 -8.51 -2.39
CA ILE A 373 -16.56 -7.65 -2.43
C ILE A 373 -16.47 -6.58 -1.34
N TYR A 374 -16.08 -6.97 -0.13
CA TYR A 374 -15.85 -6.03 0.96
C TYR A 374 -14.81 -4.95 0.58
N LEU A 375 -13.66 -5.34 0.00
CA LEU A 375 -12.64 -4.40 -0.44
C LEU A 375 -13.16 -3.40 -1.48
N VAL A 376 -13.95 -3.87 -2.46
CA VAL A 376 -14.58 -3.01 -3.47
C VAL A 376 -15.54 -2.02 -2.83
N VAL A 377 -16.45 -2.52 -1.99
CA VAL A 377 -17.45 -1.67 -1.30
C VAL A 377 -16.73 -0.60 -0.48
N LEU A 378 -15.72 -0.97 0.26
CA LEU A 378 -14.98 -0.06 1.14
C LEU A 378 -14.10 0.93 0.38
N ALA A 379 -13.56 0.53 -0.77
CA ALA A 379 -12.82 1.43 -1.65
C ALA A 379 -13.73 2.45 -2.36
N LEU A 380 -14.96 2.05 -2.73
CA LEU A 380 -15.87 2.90 -3.49
C LEU A 380 -16.74 3.80 -2.61
N ILE A 381 -17.16 3.36 -1.41
CA ILE A 381 -18.07 4.15 -0.56
C ILE A 381 -17.58 5.58 -0.29
N PRO A 382 -16.34 5.81 0.16
CA PRO A 382 -15.87 7.18 0.41
C PRO A 382 -15.80 8.01 -0.85
N THR A 383 -15.43 7.41 -1.99
CA THR A 383 -15.38 8.10 -3.28
C THR A 383 -16.78 8.50 -3.74
N LEU A 384 -17.76 7.62 -3.60
CA LEU A 384 -19.16 7.92 -3.90
C LEU A 384 -19.73 9.00 -2.96
N ALA A 385 -19.37 8.96 -1.67
CA ALA A 385 -19.79 9.99 -0.72
C ALA A 385 -19.22 11.37 -1.09
N VAL A 386 -17.96 11.43 -1.52
CA VAL A 386 -17.31 12.65 -2.00
C VAL A 386 -18.02 13.22 -3.25
N ILE A 387 -18.39 12.37 -4.20
CA ILE A 387 -19.14 12.75 -5.41
C ILE A 387 -20.52 13.28 -5.02
N TRP A 388 -21.22 12.57 -4.13
CA TRP A 388 -22.61 12.91 -3.76
C TRP A 388 -22.70 14.21 -2.96
N MET A 389 -21.65 14.58 -2.21
CA MET A 389 -21.59 15.79 -1.41
C MET A 389 -20.94 16.98 -2.12
N ASP A 390 -20.58 16.81 -3.40
CA ASP A 390 -19.85 17.81 -4.20
C ASP A 390 -18.56 18.32 -3.49
N LEU A 391 -17.89 17.39 -2.80
CA LEU A 391 -16.65 17.63 -2.08
C LEU A 391 -15.41 17.19 -2.88
N ALA A 392 -15.59 16.85 -4.16
CA ALA A 392 -14.55 16.28 -5.01
C ALA A 392 -13.27 17.14 -5.10
N GLN A 393 -13.39 18.45 -4.88
CA GLN A 393 -12.27 19.39 -4.94
C GLN A 393 -11.44 19.44 -3.64
N HIS A 394 -11.98 18.99 -2.50
CA HIS A 394 -11.37 19.18 -1.19
C HIS A 394 -10.94 17.88 -0.47
N LEU A 395 -11.32 16.72 -0.99
CA LEU A 395 -11.05 15.43 -0.35
C LEU A 395 -10.26 14.49 -1.26
N PRO A 396 -8.92 14.46 -1.17
CA PRO A 396 -8.12 13.41 -1.78
C PRO A 396 -8.22 12.06 -1.04
N PHE A 397 -9.16 11.92 -0.10
CA PHE A 397 -9.36 10.69 0.68
C PHE A 397 -10.34 9.75 -0.01
N GLY A 398 -9.83 8.93 -0.91
CA GLY A 398 -10.55 7.74 -1.36
C GLY A 398 -10.58 6.65 -0.28
N GLY A 399 -11.41 5.63 -0.46
CA GLY A 399 -11.47 4.46 0.43
C GLY A 399 -10.13 3.74 0.59
N THR A 400 -9.24 3.83 -0.40
CA THR A 400 -7.85 3.37 -0.35
C THR A 400 -7.07 3.92 0.83
N THR A 401 -7.19 5.21 1.07
CA THR A 401 -6.45 5.92 2.12
C THR A 401 -6.83 5.41 3.50
N ILE A 402 -8.13 5.25 3.77
CA ILE A 402 -8.63 4.71 5.04
C ILE A 402 -8.22 3.26 5.22
N LEU A 403 -8.36 2.44 4.15
CA LEU A 403 -7.95 1.04 4.17
C LEU A 403 -6.47 0.88 4.51
N ILE A 404 -5.60 1.65 3.83
CA ILE A 404 -4.15 1.58 4.05
C ILE A 404 -3.82 2.06 5.47
N MET A 405 -4.39 3.18 5.90
CA MET A 405 -4.13 3.73 7.22
C MET A 405 -4.50 2.74 8.34
N VAL A 406 -5.69 2.18 8.27
CA VAL A 406 -6.18 1.25 9.30
C VAL A 406 -5.52 -0.13 9.18
N GLY A 407 -5.38 -0.66 7.95
CA GLY A 407 -4.79 -1.97 7.69
C GLY A 407 -3.32 -2.04 8.12
N VAL A 408 -2.52 -1.06 7.72
CA VAL A 408 -1.10 -0.99 8.10
C VAL A 408 -0.95 -0.73 9.59
N GLY A 409 -1.77 0.16 10.17
CA GLY A 409 -1.77 0.41 11.60
C GLY A 409 -2.06 -0.86 12.41
N LEU A 410 -3.10 -1.62 12.04
CA LEU A 410 -3.43 -2.89 12.70
C LEU A 410 -2.33 -3.95 12.52
N GLN A 411 -1.74 -4.03 11.33
CA GLN A 411 -0.65 -4.97 11.06
C GLN A 411 0.57 -4.64 11.93
N THR A 412 0.93 -3.37 12.05
CA THR A 412 2.06 -2.93 12.90
C THR A 412 1.80 -3.23 14.38
N VAL A 413 0.58 -3.00 14.87
CA VAL A 413 0.20 -3.34 16.25
C VAL A 413 0.30 -4.84 16.49
N LYS A 414 -0.17 -5.68 15.55
CA LYS A 414 -0.06 -7.14 15.65
C LYS A 414 1.40 -7.60 15.68
N GLU A 415 2.26 -6.99 14.86
CA GLU A 415 3.69 -7.31 14.83
C GLU A 415 4.38 -6.95 16.15
N VAL A 416 4.10 -5.76 16.71
CA VAL A 416 4.59 -5.35 18.03
C VAL A 416 4.16 -6.34 19.11
N ASN A 417 2.88 -6.75 19.10
CA ASN A 417 2.36 -7.73 20.07
C ASN A 417 3.03 -9.11 19.91
N SER A 418 3.24 -9.56 18.68
CA SER A 418 3.92 -10.82 18.38
C SER A 418 5.34 -10.84 18.93
N GLN A 419 6.11 -9.77 18.69
CA GLN A 419 7.46 -9.64 19.19
C GLN A 419 7.53 -9.54 20.74
N LEU A 420 6.54 -8.91 21.38
CA LEU A 420 6.42 -8.90 22.83
C LEU A 420 6.13 -10.30 23.40
N GLN A 421 5.24 -11.07 22.77
CA GLN A 421 4.91 -12.43 23.23
C GLN A 421 6.09 -13.39 23.11
N GLN A 422 6.87 -13.34 22.01
CA GLN A 422 8.05 -14.17 21.83
C GLN A 422 9.04 -14.00 22.96
N ARG A 423 9.26 -12.79 23.45
CA ARG A 423 10.19 -12.52 24.54
C ARG A 423 9.67 -12.93 25.93
N HIS A 424 8.37 -12.92 26.15
CA HIS A 424 7.81 -13.47 27.38
C HIS A 424 8.09 -14.97 27.51
N TYR A 425 8.16 -15.71 26.41
CA TYR A 425 8.53 -17.13 26.42
C TYR A 425 10.02 -17.37 26.66
N GLU A 426 10.90 -16.52 26.14
CA GLU A 426 12.35 -16.63 26.40
C GLU A 426 12.71 -16.38 27.87
N GLY A 427 11.98 -15.50 28.56
CA GLY A 427 12.17 -15.24 29.98
C GLY A 427 11.71 -16.37 30.93
N PHE A 428 10.97 -17.37 30.42
CA PHE A 428 10.60 -18.57 31.18
C PHE A 428 11.59 -19.74 31.01
N LEU A 429 12.52 -19.63 30.07
CA LEU A 429 13.52 -20.66 29.73
C LEU A 429 14.93 -20.29 30.20
N SER A 430 15.13 -19.08 30.72
CA SER A 430 16.32 -18.59 31.42
C SER A 430 16.10 -18.57 32.91
#